data_adddab2d066add312582b9f5c00e4f1b
#
_entry.id   adddab2d066add312582b9f5c00e4f1b
#
_cell.length_a   1.000
_cell.length_b   1.000
_cell.length_c   1.000
_cell.angle_alpha   90.00
_cell.angle_beta   90.00
_cell.angle_gamma   90.00
#
_symmetry.space_group_name_H-M   'P 1'
#
loop_
_entity.id
_entity.type
_entity.pdbx_description
1 polymer ?
#
loop_
_entity_poly.entity_id
_entity_poly.type
_entity_poly.pdbx_seq_one_letter_code
_entity_poly.pdbx_strand_id
1 'polypeptide(L)'
;MDRRDFLLTATAATAVTAAASAAMPTADAADTLNPPGIKTAGIRMVPVAGGKYKVWTKRLGTGPLKVLLLHGGPGVSHEYLEAMESFLPQAGIEMYYYDQLGCNNSDQPDDPSLWTLERYTTEVEEVRVGLGLDNFVLYGHSWGGILAMEYALKYPKHLRGLVISNMTAGMKSYLARTASIKQQLPPRLLTELTALESKQDYDSPEYQRLMMEELYPRMLCRTHPWPESVSRAFRHMNEKIYVQMQGKSEFLVTGNLKDWERWDRLHEIQARTLTIGARYDEMDPKDMEKMATLIPNATYAYCPNGSHLCMWDDQAVYFRNLLQFLKTC
;
A
#
# COMPACT_ATOMS: atom_id res chain seq x y z
N MET A 1 13.12 20.32 -35.18
CA MET A 1 11.75 20.79 -35.39
C MET A 1 11.02 20.65 -34.07
N ASP A 2 10.76 21.78 -33.44
CA ASP A 2 10.21 21.88 -32.10
C ASP A 2 8.67 21.74 -32.17
N ARG A 3 8.06 21.08 -31.21
CA ARG A 3 6.61 20.83 -31.11
C ARG A 3 5.73 22.09 -30.99
N ARG A 4 6.32 23.28 -31.03
CA ARG A 4 5.63 24.57 -30.92
C ARG A 4 5.14 25.15 -32.25
N ASP A 5 5.59 24.63 -33.40
CA ASP A 5 5.31 25.24 -34.71
C ASP A 5 4.06 24.71 -35.42
N PHE A 6 3.26 23.84 -34.78
CA PHE A 6 2.09 23.22 -35.39
C PHE A 6 0.75 23.92 -35.11
N LEU A 7 0.73 25.03 -34.39
CA LEU A 7 -0.53 25.68 -33.95
C LEU A 7 -0.82 27.07 -34.55
N LEU A 8 -0.14 27.47 -35.61
CA LEU A 8 -0.30 28.85 -36.18
C LEU A 8 -0.64 28.91 -37.68
N THR A 9 -1.50 28.04 -38.20
CA THR A 9 -2.12 28.32 -39.51
C THR A 9 -3.50 27.68 -39.60
N ALA A 10 -4.53 28.39 -39.18
CA ALA A 10 -5.89 28.20 -39.65
C ALA A 10 -6.59 29.57 -39.74
N THR A 11 -6.73 30.04 -40.93
CA THR A 11 -7.39 31.28 -41.36
C THR A 11 -8.88 31.28 -41.07
N ALA A 12 -9.36 32.46 -40.75
CA ALA A 12 -10.75 32.83 -40.48
C ALA A 12 -11.76 32.44 -41.55
N ALA A 13 -12.87 31.87 -41.14
CA ALA A 13 -14.15 31.95 -41.85
C ALA A 13 -15.24 32.34 -40.83
N THR A 14 -15.73 33.54 -40.97
CA THR A 14 -16.86 34.11 -40.23
C THR A 14 -18.15 33.41 -40.62
N ALA A 15 -18.78 32.70 -39.68
CA ALA A 15 -20.20 32.36 -39.74
C ALA A 15 -20.85 32.81 -38.42
N VAL A 16 -21.69 33.84 -38.52
CA VAL A 16 -22.55 34.30 -37.43
C VAL A 16 -23.67 33.27 -37.28
N THR A 17 -23.68 32.54 -36.20
CA THR A 17 -24.82 31.77 -35.74
C THR A 17 -25.14 32.16 -34.30
N ALA A 18 -26.45 32.45 -34.08
CA ALA A 18 -26.99 32.88 -32.79
C ALA A 18 -26.61 31.93 -31.66
N ALA A 19 -25.90 32.45 -30.69
CA ALA A 19 -25.59 31.73 -29.47
C ALA A 19 -26.85 31.65 -28.60
N ALA A 20 -27.47 30.48 -28.57
CA ALA A 20 -28.32 30.09 -27.45
C ALA A 20 -27.41 29.97 -26.21
N SER A 21 -27.53 30.91 -25.28
CA SER A 21 -26.88 30.84 -23.98
C SER A 21 -27.47 29.65 -23.23
N ALA A 22 -26.85 28.49 -23.36
CA ALA A 22 -27.11 27.40 -22.46
C ALA A 22 -26.55 27.82 -21.10
N ALA A 23 -27.43 28.08 -20.14
CA ALA A 23 -27.04 28.30 -18.76
C ALA A 23 -26.21 27.07 -18.29
N MET A 24 -24.97 27.29 -17.92
CA MET A 24 -24.17 26.23 -17.28
C MET A 24 -24.91 25.79 -16.00
N PRO A 25 -25.07 24.48 -15.76
CA PRO A 25 -25.63 24.04 -14.51
C PRO A 25 -24.75 24.55 -13.36
N THR A 26 -25.38 25.20 -12.38
CA THR A 26 -24.67 25.60 -11.14
C THR A 26 -24.12 24.35 -10.49
N ALA A 27 -22.80 24.28 -10.35
CA ALA A 27 -22.14 23.20 -9.62
C ALA A 27 -22.70 23.16 -8.20
N ASP A 28 -23.18 21.97 -7.81
CA ASP A 28 -23.58 21.74 -6.43
C ASP A 28 -22.33 21.95 -5.55
N ALA A 29 -22.39 22.88 -4.59
CA ALA A 29 -21.26 23.29 -3.78
C ALA A 29 -20.68 22.14 -2.92
N ALA A 30 -21.37 20.98 -2.89
CA ALA A 30 -20.96 19.80 -2.14
C ALA A 30 -19.92 18.90 -2.84
N ASP A 31 -19.71 19.02 -4.15
CA ASP A 31 -18.74 18.19 -4.90
C ASP A 31 -17.77 19.00 -5.75
N THR A 32 -17.01 19.86 -5.08
CA THR A 32 -15.95 20.66 -5.73
C THR A 32 -14.76 19.81 -6.22
N LEU A 33 -14.66 18.56 -5.75
CA LEU A 33 -13.60 17.62 -6.16
C LEU A 33 -13.95 16.84 -7.44
N ASN A 34 -15.23 16.84 -7.84
CA ASN A 34 -15.71 16.22 -9.08
C ASN A 34 -16.61 17.22 -9.84
N PRO A 35 -16.03 18.24 -10.47
CA PRO A 35 -16.83 19.22 -11.21
C PRO A 35 -17.61 18.55 -12.33
N PRO A 36 -18.87 19.00 -12.61
CA PRO A 36 -19.69 18.42 -13.65
C PRO A 36 -19.00 18.43 -15.02
N GLY A 37 -19.06 17.31 -15.73
CA GLY A 37 -18.50 17.16 -17.06
C GLY A 37 -17.04 16.72 -17.14
N ILE A 38 -16.30 16.78 -16.05
CA ILE A 38 -14.92 16.23 -15.98
C ILE A 38 -14.92 15.09 -14.98
N LYS A 39 -14.74 13.87 -15.46
CA LYS A 39 -14.55 12.70 -14.61
C LYS A 39 -13.06 12.50 -14.38
N THR A 40 -12.57 12.75 -13.17
CA THR A 40 -11.18 12.56 -12.76
C THR A 40 -10.86 11.10 -12.43
N ALA A 41 -11.54 10.14 -13.05
CA ALA A 41 -11.38 8.71 -12.84
C ALA A 41 -11.48 8.29 -11.34
N GLY A 42 -12.34 8.93 -10.56
CA GLY A 42 -12.57 8.62 -9.15
C GLY A 42 -11.53 9.19 -8.18
N ILE A 43 -10.65 10.07 -8.62
CA ILE A 43 -9.65 10.73 -7.77
C ILE A 43 -10.33 11.76 -6.87
N ARG A 44 -9.96 11.73 -5.56
CA ARG A 44 -10.37 12.71 -4.55
C ARG A 44 -9.20 13.02 -3.63
N MET A 45 -9.12 14.28 -3.20
CA MET A 45 -8.22 14.69 -2.10
C MET A 45 -9.03 14.72 -0.81
N VAL A 46 -8.72 13.82 0.12
CA VAL A 46 -9.43 13.68 1.39
C VAL A 46 -8.69 14.48 2.47
N PRO A 47 -9.34 15.38 3.20
CA PRO A 47 -8.71 16.11 4.29
C PRO A 47 -8.40 15.18 5.48
N VAL A 48 -7.20 15.32 6.05
CA VAL A 48 -6.69 14.58 7.20
C VAL A 48 -5.99 15.52 8.20
N ALA A 49 -5.67 15.02 9.39
CA ALA A 49 -5.05 15.80 10.47
C ALA A 49 -5.88 17.07 10.80
N GLY A 50 -7.19 16.88 11.03
CA GLY A 50 -8.10 17.98 11.29
C GLY A 50 -8.29 18.95 10.12
N GLY A 51 -8.06 18.50 8.89
CA GLY A 51 -8.17 19.30 7.67
C GLY A 51 -6.91 20.09 7.28
N LYS A 52 -5.81 19.95 8.05
CA LYS A 52 -4.55 20.65 7.78
C LYS A 52 -3.86 20.15 6.50
N TYR A 53 -4.00 18.86 6.20
CA TYR A 53 -3.41 18.24 5.02
C TYR A 53 -4.46 17.45 4.24
N LYS A 54 -4.10 17.05 3.02
CA LYS A 54 -4.94 16.22 2.15
C LYS A 54 -4.18 14.99 1.68
N VAL A 55 -4.85 13.86 1.65
CA VAL A 55 -4.34 12.63 1.05
C VAL A 55 -5.08 12.31 -0.23
N TRP A 56 -4.33 11.84 -1.22
CA TRP A 56 -4.85 11.43 -2.51
C TRP A 56 -5.52 10.06 -2.40
N THR A 57 -6.69 9.94 -3.03
CA THR A 57 -7.44 8.70 -3.12
C THR A 57 -7.91 8.46 -4.55
N LYS A 58 -8.07 7.20 -4.94
CA LYS A 58 -8.62 6.80 -6.25
C LYS A 58 -9.59 5.65 -6.08
N ARG A 59 -10.82 5.83 -6.54
CA ARG A 59 -11.85 4.80 -6.59
C ARG A 59 -11.86 4.12 -7.94
N LEU A 60 -11.95 2.79 -7.94
CA LEU A 60 -12.06 1.95 -9.14
C LEU A 60 -13.14 0.88 -8.95
N GLY A 61 -13.78 0.51 -10.05
CA GLY A 61 -14.86 -0.46 -10.03
C GLY A 61 -16.16 0.07 -9.46
N THR A 62 -17.16 -0.79 -9.43
CA THR A 62 -18.47 -0.55 -8.84
C THR A 62 -18.99 -1.85 -8.26
N GLY A 63 -19.63 -1.80 -7.10
CA GLY A 63 -20.19 -3.00 -6.47
C GLY A 63 -20.62 -2.76 -5.04
N PRO A 64 -21.34 -3.72 -4.44
CA PRO A 64 -21.81 -3.61 -3.07
C PRO A 64 -20.68 -3.81 -2.05
N LEU A 65 -19.65 -4.56 -2.41
CA LEU A 65 -18.47 -4.75 -1.56
C LEU A 65 -17.44 -3.66 -1.84
N LYS A 66 -17.01 -2.98 -0.79
CA LYS A 66 -16.00 -1.93 -0.85
C LYS A 66 -14.72 -2.39 -0.16
N VAL A 67 -13.58 -2.14 -0.78
CA VAL A 67 -12.25 -2.50 -0.25
C VAL A 67 -11.38 -1.26 -0.22
N LEU A 68 -10.87 -0.89 0.96
CA LEU A 68 -9.85 0.14 1.13
C LEU A 68 -8.47 -0.54 1.20
N LEU A 69 -7.54 -0.10 0.38
CA LEU A 69 -6.22 -0.68 0.21
C LEU A 69 -5.15 0.20 0.89
N LEU A 70 -4.48 -0.37 1.89
CA LEU A 70 -3.36 0.27 2.58
C LEU A 70 -2.04 -0.25 2.01
N HIS A 71 -1.25 0.65 1.43
CA HIS A 71 0.07 0.32 0.89
C HIS A 71 1.13 0.15 1.98
N GLY A 72 2.23 -0.50 1.62
CA GLY A 72 3.40 -0.76 2.44
C GLY A 72 4.40 0.38 2.51
N GLY A 73 5.61 0.05 2.86
CA GLY A 73 6.74 0.90 3.15
C GLY A 73 7.14 0.74 4.62
N PRO A 74 6.93 1.74 5.51
CA PRO A 74 6.22 3.03 5.31
C PRO A 74 6.87 3.95 4.28
N GLY A 75 6.12 4.90 3.74
CA GLY A 75 6.67 5.88 2.81
C GLY A 75 6.63 5.51 1.31
N VAL A 76 6.21 4.31 0.93
CA VAL A 76 6.01 3.91 -0.48
C VAL A 76 4.69 4.52 -1.01
N SER A 77 4.15 4.08 -2.11
CA SER A 77 2.87 4.52 -2.68
C SER A 77 1.96 3.34 -3.00
N HIS A 78 0.70 3.64 -3.40
CA HIS A 78 -0.25 2.62 -3.84
C HIS A 78 0.18 1.86 -5.11
N GLU A 79 1.09 2.41 -5.90
CA GLU A 79 1.35 1.99 -7.29
C GLU A 79 1.66 0.50 -7.43
N TYR A 80 2.41 -0.10 -6.53
CA TYR A 80 2.69 -1.55 -6.59
C TYR A 80 1.43 -2.43 -6.32
N LEU A 81 0.36 -1.85 -5.79
CA LEU A 81 -0.93 -2.53 -5.63
C LEU A 81 -1.79 -2.47 -6.90
N GLU A 82 -1.35 -1.84 -7.98
CA GLU A 82 -2.11 -1.72 -9.24
C GLU A 82 -2.48 -3.07 -9.87
N ALA A 83 -1.82 -4.17 -9.49
CA ALA A 83 -2.27 -5.52 -9.85
C ALA A 83 -3.75 -5.78 -9.47
N MET A 84 -4.26 -5.16 -8.41
CA MET A 84 -5.65 -5.28 -7.96
C MET A 84 -6.67 -4.81 -9.02
N GLU A 85 -6.31 -3.86 -9.87
CA GLU A 85 -7.17 -3.29 -10.92
C GLU A 85 -7.64 -4.34 -11.94
N SER A 86 -6.81 -5.35 -12.18
CA SER A 86 -7.12 -6.42 -13.12
C SER A 86 -8.10 -7.46 -12.56
N PHE A 87 -8.35 -7.48 -11.25
CA PHE A 87 -9.11 -8.55 -10.60
C PHE A 87 -10.33 -8.06 -9.82
N LEU A 88 -10.18 -7.05 -8.97
CA LEU A 88 -11.25 -6.63 -8.07
C LEU A 88 -12.44 -6.00 -8.81
N PRO A 89 -12.24 -5.03 -9.73
CA PRO A 89 -13.34 -4.44 -10.48
C PRO A 89 -14.11 -5.44 -11.33
N GLN A 90 -13.40 -6.40 -11.95
CA GLN A 90 -14.02 -7.47 -12.74
C GLN A 90 -14.85 -8.45 -11.89
N ALA A 91 -14.54 -8.55 -10.60
CA ALA A 91 -15.31 -9.34 -9.64
C ALA A 91 -16.51 -8.58 -9.04
N GLY A 92 -16.81 -7.36 -9.53
CA GLY A 92 -17.90 -6.53 -9.02
C GLY A 92 -17.57 -5.91 -7.65
N ILE A 93 -16.31 -5.62 -7.39
CA ILE A 93 -15.82 -5.02 -6.16
C ILE A 93 -15.41 -3.59 -6.43
N GLU A 94 -15.88 -2.67 -5.58
CA GLU A 94 -15.44 -1.28 -5.57
C GLU A 94 -14.22 -1.15 -4.66
N MET A 95 -13.10 -0.70 -5.21
CA MET A 95 -11.84 -0.60 -4.48
C MET A 95 -11.34 0.84 -4.42
N TYR A 96 -10.61 1.14 -3.35
CA TYR A 96 -10.05 2.45 -3.08
C TYR A 96 -8.57 2.33 -2.75
N TYR A 97 -7.76 3.03 -3.54
CA TYR A 97 -6.40 3.35 -3.13
C TYR A 97 -6.37 4.62 -2.31
N TYR A 98 -5.39 4.78 -1.46
CA TYR A 98 -4.94 6.09 -1.04
C TYR A 98 -3.42 6.09 -0.82
N ASP A 99 -2.77 7.19 -1.19
CA ASP A 99 -1.40 7.45 -0.79
C ASP A 99 -1.43 8.07 0.62
N GLN A 100 -0.73 7.45 1.57
CA GLN A 100 -0.68 7.94 2.93
C GLN A 100 0.00 9.33 2.98
N LEU A 101 -0.28 10.13 4.01
CA LEU A 101 0.33 11.46 4.14
C LEU A 101 1.86 11.37 4.07
N GLY A 102 2.47 12.22 3.26
CA GLY A 102 3.90 12.19 2.97
C GLY A 102 4.29 11.28 1.81
N CYS A 103 3.34 10.57 1.19
CA CYS A 103 3.61 9.64 0.08
C CYS A 103 3.06 10.18 -1.24
N ASN A 104 3.87 10.09 -2.29
CA ASN A 104 3.57 10.32 -3.70
C ASN A 104 2.58 11.48 -3.98
N ASN A 105 1.31 11.17 -4.27
CA ASN A 105 0.31 12.17 -4.69
C ASN A 105 -0.35 12.93 -3.52
N SER A 106 -0.11 12.52 -2.28
CA SER A 106 -0.60 13.20 -1.08
C SER A 106 0.25 14.40 -0.72
N ASP A 107 -0.26 15.28 0.16
CA ASP A 107 0.55 16.35 0.73
C ASP A 107 1.79 15.77 1.41
N GLN A 108 2.92 16.44 1.24
CA GLN A 108 4.23 15.99 1.74
C GLN A 108 4.83 17.01 2.73
N PRO A 109 4.29 17.11 3.95
CA PRO A 109 4.85 17.99 4.96
C PRO A 109 6.24 17.51 5.39
N ASP A 110 7.14 18.44 5.67
CA ASP A 110 8.44 18.15 6.28
C ASP A 110 8.34 18.29 7.81
N ASP A 111 7.56 17.39 8.43
CA ASP A 111 7.29 17.41 9.87
C ASP A 111 7.41 15.98 10.44
N PRO A 112 8.58 15.63 11.02
CA PRO A 112 8.82 14.32 11.57
C PRO A 112 7.84 13.87 12.67
N SER A 113 7.18 14.80 13.36
CA SER A 113 6.19 14.49 14.39
C SER A 113 4.95 13.78 13.84
N LEU A 114 4.72 13.87 12.54
CA LEU A 114 3.61 13.22 11.84
C LEU A 114 3.88 11.74 11.51
N TRP A 115 5.13 11.29 11.54
CA TRP A 115 5.50 9.93 11.13
C TRP A 115 5.43 8.97 12.31
N THR A 116 4.22 8.70 12.79
CA THR A 116 3.95 7.79 13.91
C THR A 116 2.82 6.83 13.58
N LEU A 117 2.89 5.63 14.15
CA LEU A 117 1.88 4.59 13.97
C LEU A 117 0.48 5.07 14.40
N GLU A 118 0.39 5.78 15.51
CA GLU A 118 -0.88 6.29 16.02
C GLU A 118 -1.53 7.29 15.07
N ARG A 119 -0.74 8.23 14.55
CA ARG A 119 -1.24 9.23 13.60
C ARG A 119 -1.72 8.56 12.31
N TYR A 120 -0.94 7.63 11.72
CA TYR A 120 -1.37 6.92 10.53
C TYR A 120 -2.60 6.05 10.76
N THR A 121 -2.73 5.41 11.92
CA THR A 121 -3.96 4.68 12.29
C THR A 121 -5.18 5.60 12.35
N THR A 122 -5.01 6.81 12.87
CA THR A 122 -6.07 7.85 12.90
C THR A 122 -6.39 8.34 11.49
N GLU A 123 -5.38 8.49 10.62
CA GLU A 123 -5.55 8.87 9.22
C GLU A 123 -6.42 7.87 8.45
N VAL A 124 -6.26 6.56 8.68
CA VAL A 124 -7.13 5.55 8.06
C VAL A 124 -8.59 5.81 8.39
N GLU A 125 -8.91 6.20 9.64
CA GLU A 125 -10.28 6.56 10.04
C GLU A 125 -10.75 7.85 9.36
N GLU A 126 -9.89 8.88 9.28
CA GLU A 126 -10.23 10.12 8.58
C GLU A 126 -10.51 9.86 7.08
N VAL A 127 -9.70 9.00 6.44
CA VAL A 127 -9.90 8.57 5.04
C VAL A 127 -11.20 7.80 4.90
N ARG A 128 -11.50 6.84 5.80
CA ARG A 128 -12.77 6.12 5.82
C ARG A 128 -13.96 7.07 5.85
N VAL A 129 -13.95 8.03 6.78
CA VAL A 129 -15.01 9.04 6.93
C VAL A 129 -15.12 9.89 5.66
N GLY A 130 -14.00 10.40 5.16
CA GLY A 130 -13.95 11.24 3.96
C GLY A 130 -14.44 10.56 2.70
N LEU A 131 -14.29 9.24 2.61
CA LEU A 131 -14.78 8.41 1.51
C LEU A 131 -16.21 7.86 1.74
N GLY A 132 -16.79 8.04 2.94
CA GLY A 132 -18.09 7.51 3.30
C GLY A 132 -18.12 5.97 3.32
N LEU A 133 -17.06 5.34 3.80
CA LEU A 133 -16.94 3.88 3.86
C LEU A 133 -17.48 3.34 5.18
N ASP A 134 -18.66 2.74 5.14
CA ASP A 134 -19.21 1.94 6.22
C ASP A 134 -19.37 0.49 5.76
N ASN A 135 -19.13 -0.47 6.65
CA ASN A 135 -19.23 -1.90 6.35
C ASN A 135 -18.36 -2.31 5.15
N PHE A 136 -17.08 -2.04 5.23
CA PHE A 136 -16.08 -2.25 4.18
C PHE A 136 -15.03 -3.29 4.59
N VAL A 137 -14.28 -3.79 3.61
CA VAL A 137 -13.09 -4.62 3.86
C VAL A 137 -11.85 -3.72 3.87
N LEU A 138 -11.06 -3.83 4.92
CA LEU A 138 -9.76 -3.19 5.00
C LEU A 138 -8.69 -4.19 4.57
N TYR A 139 -7.94 -3.85 3.55
CA TYR A 139 -6.81 -4.61 3.07
C TYR A 139 -5.51 -3.87 3.43
N GLY A 140 -4.56 -4.56 4.06
CA GLY A 140 -3.24 -4.02 4.34
C GLY A 140 -2.13 -4.96 3.89
N HIS A 141 -1.16 -4.45 3.15
CA HIS A 141 0.02 -5.17 2.73
C HIS A 141 1.27 -4.61 3.41
N SER A 142 2.16 -5.49 3.93
CA SER A 142 3.41 -5.06 4.56
C SER A 142 3.12 -4.08 5.71
N TRP A 143 3.77 -2.92 5.76
CA TRP A 143 3.43 -1.83 6.68
C TRP A 143 1.91 -1.52 6.73
N GLY A 144 1.23 -1.56 5.58
CA GLY A 144 -0.23 -1.45 5.54
C GLY A 144 -0.95 -2.53 6.33
N GLY A 145 -0.33 -3.71 6.50
CA GLY A 145 -0.81 -4.79 7.37
C GLY A 145 -0.72 -4.43 8.86
N ILE A 146 0.34 -3.73 9.29
CA ILE A 146 0.45 -3.14 10.63
C ILE A 146 -0.71 -2.17 10.87
N LEU A 147 -0.91 -1.23 9.94
CA LEU A 147 -2.01 -0.26 10.03
C LEU A 147 -3.38 -0.93 10.06
N ALA A 148 -3.57 -1.99 9.28
CA ALA A 148 -4.83 -2.73 9.23
C ALA A 148 -5.12 -3.43 10.57
N MET A 149 -4.10 -4.01 11.23
CA MET A 149 -4.22 -4.58 12.58
C MET A 149 -4.53 -3.52 13.62
N GLU A 150 -3.80 -2.40 13.64
CA GLU A 150 -4.05 -1.29 14.58
C GLU A 150 -5.45 -0.70 14.39
N TYR A 151 -5.88 -0.53 13.14
CA TYR A 151 -7.23 -0.06 12.82
C TYR A 151 -8.29 -1.03 13.33
N ALA A 152 -8.13 -2.33 13.08
CA ALA A 152 -9.09 -3.35 13.51
C ALA A 152 -9.21 -3.42 15.05
N LEU A 153 -8.13 -3.16 15.79
CA LEU A 153 -8.13 -3.10 17.24
C LEU A 153 -8.76 -1.81 17.79
N LYS A 154 -8.61 -0.69 17.10
CA LYS A 154 -9.06 0.64 17.54
C LYS A 154 -10.49 0.99 17.06
N TYR A 155 -10.83 0.59 15.82
CA TYR A 155 -12.06 0.97 15.12
C TYR A 155 -12.84 -0.24 14.55
N PRO A 156 -13.14 -1.29 15.32
CA PRO A 156 -13.68 -2.55 14.79
C PRO A 156 -15.08 -2.45 14.17
N LYS A 157 -15.87 -1.43 14.53
CA LYS A 157 -17.31 -1.35 14.21
C LYS A 157 -17.63 -1.23 12.71
N HIS A 158 -16.72 -0.71 11.91
CA HIS A 158 -16.95 -0.44 10.49
C HIS A 158 -16.42 -1.54 9.56
N LEU A 159 -15.69 -2.50 10.12
CA LEU A 159 -15.07 -3.57 9.35
C LEU A 159 -16.03 -4.71 9.04
N ARG A 160 -16.27 -4.96 7.77
CA ARG A 160 -16.90 -6.17 7.24
C ARG A 160 -15.92 -7.33 7.16
N GLY A 161 -14.67 -7.02 6.84
CA GLY A 161 -13.58 -7.97 6.76
C GLY A 161 -12.22 -7.29 6.83
N LEU A 162 -11.20 -8.07 7.09
CA LEU A 162 -9.81 -7.64 7.22
C LEU A 162 -8.92 -8.56 6.37
N VAL A 163 -7.99 -7.99 5.62
CA VAL A 163 -6.95 -8.75 4.94
C VAL A 163 -5.59 -8.25 5.42
N ILE A 164 -4.79 -9.16 5.96
CA ILE A 164 -3.40 -8.92 6.37
C ILE A 164 -2.53 -9.70 5.40
N SER A 165 -1.93 -8.99 4.46
CA SER A 165 -1.11 -9.60 3.41
C SER A 165 0.37 -9.35 3.67
N ASN A 166 1.14 -10.44 3.77
CA ASN A 166 2.59 -10.38 3.87
C ASN A 166 3.09 -9.48 5.02
N MET A 167 2.51 -9.68 6.22
CA MET A 167 2.93 -9.00 7.44
C MET A 167 2.70 -9.86 8.67
N THR A 168 3.73 -9.97 9.51
CA THR A 168 3.68 -10.63 10.82
C THR A 168 3.09 -9.71 11.90
N ALA A 169 2.81 -10.25 13.08
CA ALA A 169 2.23 -9.50 14.20
C ALA A 169 3.28 -8.90 15.16
N GLY A 170 4.55 -8.84 14.77
CA GLY A 170 5.58 -8.24 15.61
C GLY A 170 6.95 -8.17 14.98
N MET A 171 7.73 -7.15 15.38
CA MET A 171 9.06 -6.89 14.82
C MET A 171 10.09 -7.93 15.22
N LYS A 172 9.94 -8.59 16.37
CA LYS A 172 10.83 -9.70 16.74
C LYS A 172 10.74 -10.87 15.79
N SER A 173 9.53 -11.22 15.36
CA SER A 173 9.31 -12.27 14.35
C SER A 173 9.90 -11.88 13.00
N TYR A 174 9.66 -10.64 12.57
CA TYR A 174 10.24 -10.09 11.35
C TYR A 174 11.78 -10.19 11.35
N LEU A 175 12.43 -9.68 12.40
CA LEU A 175 13.89 -9.73 12.52
C LEU A 175 14.46 -11.16 12.59
N ALA A 176 13.75 -12.08 13.23
CA ALA A 176 14.14 -13.49 13.26
C ALA A 176 14.12 -14.11 11.85
N ARG A 177 13.09 -13.77 11.04
CA ARG A 177 12.97 -14.25 9.66
C ARG A 177 14.04 -13.65 8.76
N THR A 178 14.24 -12.33 8.78
CA THR A 178 15.27 -11.68 7.96
C THR A 178 16.68 -12.15 8.32
N ALA A 179 16.97 -12.37 9.60
CA ALA A 179 18.23 -12.98 10.03
C ALA A 179 18.39 -14.40 9.46
N SER A 180 17.33 -15.22 9.45
CA SER A 180 17.37 -16.56 8.85
C SER A 180 17.61 -16.50 7.34
N ILE A 181 16.97 -15.58 6.62
CA ILE A 181 17.21 -15.37 5.18
C ILE A 181 18.67 -14.97 4.94
N LYS A 182 19.18 -14.04 5.73
CA LYS A 182 20.57 -13.58 5.64
C LYS A 182 21.58 -14.73 5.79
N GLN A 183 21.34 -15.64 6.74
CA GLN A 183 22.19 -16.81 6.96
C GLN A 183 22.18 -17.80 5.77
N GLN A 184 21.15 -17.79 4.95
CA GLN A 184 21.01 -18.65 3.76
C GLN A 184 21.59 -18.03 2.48
N LEU A 185 22.13 -16.82 2.56
CA LEU A 185 22.75 -16.17 1.41
C LEU A 185 24.05 -16.90 1.00
N PRO A 186 24.42 -16.84 -0.29
CA PRO A 186 25.72 -17.30 -0.73
C PRO A 186 26.83 -16.69 0.13
N PRO A 187 27.90 -17.45 0.52
CA PRO A 187 28.93 -16.97 1.44
C PRO A 187 29.57 -15.63 1.04
N ARG A 188 29.80 -15.41 -0.26
CA ARG A 188 30.32 -14.15 -0.78
C ARG A 188 29.38 -12.98 -0.47
N LEU A 189 28.11 -13.14 -0.80
CA LEU A 189 27.09 -12.09 -0.59
C LEU A 189 26.90 -11.78 0.89
N LEU A 190 26.86 -12.82 1.74
CA LEU A 190 26.80 -12.65 3.20
C LEU A 190 27.99 -11.86 3.73
N THR A 191 29.21 -12.14 3.24
CA THR A 191 30.43 -11.44 3.65
C THR A 191 30.39 -9.97 3.26
N GLU A 192 30.03 -9.66 1.99
CA GLU A 192 29.93 -8.30 1.47
C GLU A 192 28.87 -7.49 2.25
N LEU A 193 27.68 -8.05 2.42
CA LEU A 193 26.59 -7.42 3.18
C LEU A 193 26.99 -7.14 4.63
N THR A 194 27.56 -8.14 5.32
CA THR A 194 27.99 -8.01 6.72
C THR A 194 29.09 -6.97 6.89
N ALA A 195 30.01 -6.87 5.94
CA ALA A 195 31.07 -5.86 5.97
C ALA A 195 30.54 -4.42 5.85
N LEU A 196 29.52 -4.18 5.02
CA LEU A 196 28.86 -2.88 4.88
C LEU A 196 28.03 -2.52 6.11
N GLU A 197 27.23 -3.47 6.60
CA GLU A 197 26.40 -3.28 7.80
C GLU A 197 27.24 -3.01 9.06
N SER A 198 28.40 -3.69 9.21
CA SER A 198 29.31 -3.46 10.35
C SER A 198 29.85 -2.02 10.38
N LYS A 199 29.93 -1.38 9.23
CA LYS A 199 30.31 0.03 9.07
C LYS A 199 29.11 0.98 9.09
N GLN A 200 27.88 0.45 9.18
CA GLN A 200 26.63 1.19 9.03
C GLN A 200 26.54 1.93 7.66
N ASP A 201 27.16 1.36 6.63
CA ASP A 201 27.29 1.95 5.30
C ASP A 201 26.10 1.63 4.40
N TYR A 202 24.89 1.93 4.91
CA TYR A 202 23.62 1.63 4.24
C TYR A 202 23.33 2.53 3.04
N ASP A 203 23.93 3.72 3.00
CA ASP A 203 23.69 4.72 1.95
C ASP A 203 24.70 4.56 0.78
N SER A 204 25.65 3.62 0.87
CA SER A 204 26.63 3.41 -0.19
C SER A 204 26.01 2.81 -1.45
N PRO A 205 26.53 3.17 -2.64
CA PRO A 205 26.08 2.57 -3.90
C PRO A 205 26.20 1.05 -3.89
N GLU A 206 27.20 0.51 -3.19
CA GLU A 206 27.44 -0.92 -3.11
C GLU A 206 26.35 -1.62 -2.28
N TYR A 207 25.94 -1.06 -1.12
CA TYR A 207 24.83 -1.60 -0.33
C TYR A 207 23.53 -1.56 -1.15
N GLN A 208 23.24 -0.44 -1.82
CA GLN A 208 22.04 -0.31 -2.64
C GLN A 208 22.04 -1.31 -3.81
N ARG A 209 23.20 -1.52 -4.44
CA ARG A 209 23.35 -2.53 -5.50
C ARG A 209 23.05 -3.94 -4.96
N LEU A 210 23.62 -4.31 -3.81
CA LEU A 210 23.35 -5.61 -3.19
C LEU A 210 21.86 -5.80 -2.89
N MET A 211 21.20 -4.78 -2.36
CA MET A 211 19.77 -4.84 -2.08
C MET A 211 18.95 -5.02 -3.38
N MET A 212 19.18 -4.18 -4.38
CA MET A 212 18.38 -4.14 -5.59
C MET A 212 18.63 -5.31 -6.55
N GLU A 213 19.88 -5.75 -6.68
CA GLU A 213 20.25 -6.77 -7.69
C GLU A 213 20.28 -8.19 -7.10
N GLU A 214 20.53 -8.33 -5.79
CA GLU A 214 20.75 -9.65 -5.20
C GLU A 214 19.67 -10.04 -4.17
N LEU A 215 19.23 -9.13 -3.32
CA LEU A 215 18.34 -9.46 -2.20
C LEU A 215 16.87 -9.31 -2.58
N TYR A 216 16.46 -8.17 -3.09
CA TYR A 216 15.07 -7.93 -3.45
C TYR A 216 14.52 -8.89 -4.52
N PRO A 217 15.30 -9.31 -5.55
CA PRO A 217 14.85 -10.35 -6.48
C PRO A 217 14.64 -11.73 -5.85
N ARG A 218 15.09 -11.96 -4.61
CA ARG A 218 14.92 -13.23 -3.89
C ARG A 218 13.71 -13.22 -2.97
N MET A 219 13.43 -12.08 -2.33
CA MET A 219 12.46 -12.02 -1.23
C MET A 219 11.37 -10.96 -1.39
N LEU A 220 11.62 -9.87 -2.14
CA LEU A 220 10.65 -8.80 -2.32
C LEU A 220 9.76 -9.01 -3.55
N CYS A 221 10.36 -9.11 -4.74
CA CYS A 221 9.64 -9.38 -5.99
C CYS A 221 10.51 -10.22 -6.92
N ARG A 222 10.07 -11.43 -7.21
CA ARG A 222 10.81 -12.42 -8.01
C ARG A 222 10.49 -12.35 -9.51
N THR A 223 9.53 -11.51 -9.90
CA THR A 223 9.28 -11.18 -11.31
C THR A 223 10.41 -10.32 -11.84
N HIS A 224 11.02 -10.72 -12.95
CA HIS A 224 12.13 -9.96 -13.53
C HIS A 224 11.94 -9.78 -15.05
N PRO A 225 12.05 -8.55 -15.60
CA PRO A 225 12.21 -7.29 -14.87
C PRO A 225 11.00 -7.00 -13.96
N TRP A 226 11.19 -6.16 -12.95
CA TRP A 226 10.07 -5.75 -12.11
C TRP A 226 8.98 -5.08 -12.95
N PRO A 227 7.69 -5.31 -12.63
CA PRO A 227 6.59 -4.56 -13.21
C PRO A 227 6.80 -3.05 -13.04
N GLU A 228 6.41 -2.26 -14.04
CA GLU A 228 6.64 -0.79 -14.01
C GLU A 228 6.00 -0.13 -12.78
N SER A 229 4.82 -0.57 -12.37
CA SER A 229 4.14 -0.08 -11.17
C SER A 229 4.93 -0.35 -9.88
N VAL A 230 5.61 -1.49 -9.78
CA VAL A 230 6.53 -1.79 -8.67
C VAL A 230 7.73 -0.85 -8.70
N SER A 231 8.40 -0.75 -9.85
CA SER A 231 9.56 0.12 -10.02
C SER A 231 9.20 1.58 -9.74
N ARG A 232 8.02 2.03 -10.15
CA ARG A 232 7.50 3.39 -9.94
C ARG A 232 7.23 3.65 -8.46
N ALA A 233 6.63 2.71 -7.74
CA ALA A 233 6.38 2.82 -6.32
C ALA A 233 7.68 3.03 -5.51
N PHE A 234 8.74 2.32 -5.88
CA PHE A 234 10.06 2.49 -5.27
C PHE A 234 10.72 3.83 -5.61
N ARG A 235 10.57 4.33 -6.85
CA ARG A 235 11.06 5.67 -7.21
C ARG A 235 10.35 6.81 -6.47
N HIS A 236 9.10 6.60 -6.07
CA HIS A 236 8.30 7.60 -5.35
C HIS A 236 8.36 7.43 -3.82
N MET A 237 9.21 6.52 -3.32
CA MET A 237 9.33 6.29 -1.89
C MET A 237 9.87 7.53 -1.17
N ASN A 238 9.21 7.92 -0.08
CA ASN A 238 9.69 8.94 0.84
C ASN A 238 10.65 8.31 1.85
N GLU A 239 11.95 8.38 1.55
CA GLU A 239 13.00 7.80 2.39
C GLU A 239 13.04 8.38 3.81
N LYS A 240 12.66 9.65 4.02
CA LYS A 240 12.62 10.25 5.36
C LYS A 240 11.64 9.52 6.27
N ILE A 241 10.46 9.19 5.74
CA ILE A 241 9.44 8.42 6.47
C ILE A 241 9.95 7.01 6.72
N TYR A 242 10.48 6.35 5.69
CA TYR A 242 10.99 4.99 5.78
C TYR A 242 12.07 4.88 6.87
N VAL A 243 13.09 5.71 6.81
CA VAL A 243 14.22 5.70 7.77
C VAL A 243 13.75 6.01 9.19
N GLN A 244 12.84 6.96 9.38
CA GLN A 244 12.33 7.30 10.72
C GLN A 244 11.51 6.17 11.33
N MET A 245 10.71 5.46 10.54
CA MET A 245 9.78 4.48 11.07
C MET A 245 10.34 3.07 11.06
N GLN A 246 10.97 2.64 9.97
CA GLN A 246 11.59 1.32 9.80
C GLN A 246 13.06 1.34 10.20
N GLY A 247 13.84 2.20 9.56
CA GLY A 247 15.30 2.23 9.65
C GLY A 247 15.94 2.22 8.27
N LYS A 248 17.27 2.15 8.22
CA LYS A 248 18.04 2.17 6.97
C LYS A 248 18.22 0.80 6.31
N SER A 249 17.72 -0.27 6.93
CA SER A 249 17.91 -1.65 6.44
C SER A 249 16.69 -2.50 6.71
N GLU A 250 16.37 -3.39 5.77
CA GLU A 250 15.37 -4.45 5.94
C GLU A 250 15.79 -5.47 7.00
N PHE A 251 17.08 -5.60 7.27
CA PHE A 251 17.61 -6.54 8.24
C PHE A 251 17.78 -5.98 9.65
N LEU A 252 17.45 -4.68 9.85
CA LEU A 252 17.63 -4.00 11.12
C LEU A 252 16.59 -2.88 11.30
N VAL A 253 15.56 -3.16 12.10
CA VAL A 253 14.56 -2.16 12.44
C VAL A 253 15.08 -1.28 13.57
N THR A 254 15.41 -0.03 13.25
CA THR A 254 15.94 0.97 14.19
C THR A 254 14.99 2.15 14.40
N GLY A 255 14.00 2.27 13.55
CA GLY A 255 13.00 3.33 13.60
C GLY A 255 12.00 3.18 14.76
N ASN A 256 10.97 4.01 14.76
CA ASN A 256 9.99 4.02 15.85
C ASN A 256 9.05 2.80 15.87
N LEU A 257 9.12 1.93 14.85
CA LEU A 257 8.41 0.64 14.81
C LEU A 257 9.16 -0.50 15.53
N LYS A 258 10.41 -0.30 15.96
CA LYS A 258 11.31 -1.36 16.46
C LYS A 258 10.74 -2.24 17.58
N ASP A 259 9.85 -1.68 18.42
CA ASP A 259 9.27 -2.36 19.56
C ASP A 259 7.80 -2.76 19.34
N TRP A 260 7.31 -2.66 18.09
CA TRP A 260 5.92 -3.00 17.80
C TRP A 260 5.68 -4.51 17.87
N GLU A 261 4.70 -4.91 18.72
CA GLU A 261 4.27 -6.30 18.94
C GLU A 261 2.75 -6.33 19.16
N ARG A 262 2.04 -7.28 18.52
CA ARG A 262 0.58 -7.44 18.65
C ARG A 262 0.13 -8.89 18.79
N TRP A 263 1.06 -9.81 18.94
CA TRP A 263 0.74 -11.23 19.14
C TRP A 263 -0.29 -11.46 20.24
N ASP A 264 -0.14 -10.75 21.36
CA ASP A 264 -1.01 -10.90 22.53
C ASP A 264 -2.42 -10.35 22.32
N ARG A 265 -2.61 -9.50 21.30
CA ARG A 265 -3.85 -8.79 21.03
C ARG A 265 -4.63 -9.30 19.82
N LEU A 266 -4.08 -10.25 19.07
CA LEU A 266 -4.73 -10.77 17.87
C LEU A 266 -6.11 -11.35 18.14
N HIS A 267 -6.34 -11.92 19.34
CA HIS A 267 -7.63 -12.47 19.76
C HIS A 267 -8.71 -11.40 19.93
N GLU A 268 -8.36 -10.12 20.02
CA GLU A 268 -9.30 -8.99 20.12
C GLU A 268 -9.88 -8.59 18.74
N ILE A 269 -9.26 -9.02 17.63
CA ILE A 269 -9.73 -8.70 16.27
C ILE A 269 -11.01 -9.50 15.99
N GLN A 270 -12.14 -8.79 15.86
CA GLN A 270 -13.46 -9.39 15.70
C GLN A 270 -13.83 -9.58 14.21
N ALA A 271 -13.24 -8.79 13.34
CA ALA A 271 -13.54 -8.83 11.92
C ALA A 271 -13.15 -10.20 11.31
N ARG A 272 -13.96 -10.69 10.37
CA ARG A 272 -13.56 -11.83 9.55
C ARG A 272 -12.25 -11.51 8.85
N THR A 273 -11.24 -12.36 9.00
CA THR A 273 -9.87 -12.04 8.60
C THR A 273 -9.30 -13.07 7.63
N LEU A 274 -8.55 -12.58 6.64
CA LEU A 274 -7.67 -13.37 5.80
C LEU A 274 -6.22 -12.94 6.07
N THR A 275 -5.36 -13.89 6.46
CA THR A 275 -3.91 -13.70 6.45
C THR A 275 -3.31 -14.35 5.22
N ILE A 276 -2.38 -13.68 4.55
CA ILE A 276 -1.69 -14.18 3.36
C ILE A 276 -0.20 -14.21 3.61
N GLY A 277 0.44 -15.36 3.38
CA GLY A 277 1.88 -15.51 3.46
C GLY A 277 2.45 -16.16 2.21
N ALA A 278 3.72 -15.93 1.94
CA ALA A 278 4.39 -16.43 0.75
C ALA A 278 5.73 -17.10 1.08
N ARG A 279 6.11 -18.08 0.27
CA ARG A 279 7.27 -18.94 0.54
C ARG A 279 8.59 -18.17 0.65
N TYR A 280 8.80 -17.24 -0.25
CA TYR A 280 10.08 -16.52 -0.41
C TYR A 280 10.07 -15.15 0.25
N ASP A 281 9.01 -14.86 1.03
CA ASP A 281 8.81 -13.60 1.71
C ASP A 281 9.82 -13.37 2.85
N GLU A 282 10.15 -12.13 3.08
CA GLU A 282 10.85 -11.66 4.27
C GLU A 282 10.00 -11.73 5.54
N MET A 283 8.70 -11.90 5.42
CA MET A 283 7.79 -12.30 6.50
C MET A 283 7.69 -13.83 6.53
N ASP A 284 7.82 -14.46 7.71
CA ASP A 284 7.69 -15.92 7.77
C ASP A 284 6.22 -16.32 7.50
N PRO A 285 5.92 -17.11 6.44
CA PRO A 285 4.55 -17.53 6.17
C PRO A 285 3.92 -18.33 7.33
N LYS A 286 4.74 -18.95 8.19
CA LYS A 286 4.27 -19.62 9.41
C LYS A 286 3.70 -18.64 10.44
N ASP A 287 4.17 -17.39 10.43
CA ASP A 287 3.60 -16.36 11.29
C ASP A 287 2.18 -15.99 10.83
N MET A 288 1.95 -15.85 9.52
CA MET A 288 0.61 -15.58 9.00
C MET A 288 -0.34 -16.76 9.24
N GLU A 289 0.15 -18.00 9.13
CA GLU A 289 -0.59 -19.19 9.50
C GLU A 289 -0.95 -19.18 11.00
N LYS A 290 0.02 -18.89 11.88
CA LYS A 290 -0.19 -18.74 13.32
C LYS A 290 -1.16 -17.60 13.65
N MET A 291 -1.06 -16.45 12.99
CA MET A 291 -2.00 -15.34 13.17
C MET A 291 -3.44 -15.78 12.90
N ALA A 292 -3.66 -16.59 11.84
CA ALA A 292 -4.99 -17.13 11.55
C ALA A 292 -5.53 -18.09 12.62
N THR A 293 -4.67 -18.69 13.44
CA THR A 293 -5.12 -19.52 14.58
C THR A 293 -5.47 -18.68 15.82
N LEU A 294 -4.90 -17.46 15.93
CA LEU A 294 -5.08 -16.58 17.09
C LEU A 294 -6.23 -15.58 16.90
N ILE A 295 -6.55 -15.23 15.66
CA ILE A 295 -7.67 -14.35 15.32
C ILE A 295 -8.94 -15.22 15.23
N PRO A 296 -10.02 -14.93 15.97
CA PRO A 296 -11.17 -15.85 16.12
C PRO A 296 -11.86 -16.26 14.81
N ASN A 297 -11.93 -15.37 13.83
CA ASN A 297 -12.65 -15.58 12.57
C ASN A 297 -11.70 -15.47 11.36
N ALA A 298 -10.49 -16.05 11.48
CA ALA A 298 -9.50 -15.95 10.43
C ALA A 298 -9.33 -17.23 9.61
N THR A 299 -8.85 -17.03 8.39
CA THR A 299 -8.37 -18.06 7.48
C THR A 299 -6.99 -17.69 6.96
N TYR A 300 -6.20 -18.69 6.60
CA TYR A 300 -4.86 -18.51 6.04
C TYR A 300 -4.82 -18.89 4.56
N ALA A 301 -4.09 -18.11 3.77
CA ALA A 301 -3.76 -18.43 2.39
C ALA A 301 -2.25 -18.44 2.18
N TYR A 302 -1.75 -19.44 1.47
CA TYR A 302 -0.33 -19.62 1.18
C TYR A 302 -0.03 -19.50 -0.30
N CYS A 303 0.97 -18.69 -0.65
CA CYS A 303 1.50 -18.49 -1.99
C CYS A 303 2.83 -19.27 -2.15
N PRO A 304 2.83 -20.48 -2.70
CA PRO A 304 4.00 -21.37 -2.71
C PRO A 304 5.12 -20.88 -3.64
N ASN A 305 4.81 -20.05 -4.61
CA ASN A 305 5.79 -19.49 -5.55
C ASN A 305 6.04 -17.99 -5.33
N GLY A 306 5.30 -17.36 -4.40
CA GLY A 306 5.33 -15.94 -4.15
C GLY A 306 6.44 -15.50 -3.19
N SER A 307 6.79 -14.23 -3.27
CA SER A 307 7.62 -13.49 -2.33
C SER A 307 6.80 -12.39 -1.64
N HIS A 308 7.42 -11.34 -1.14
CA HIS A 308 6.72 -10.24 -0.47
C HIS A 308 5.63 -9.61 -1.35
N LEU A 309 5.90 -9.43 -2.64
CA LEU A 309 4.91 -8.95 -3.61
C LEU A 309 4.22 -10.12 -4.36
N CYS A 310 3.68 -11.09 -3.61
CA CYS A 310 3.09 -12.30 -4.19
C CYS A 310 1.85 -12.03 -5.07
N MET A 311 1.25 -10.84 -5.02
CA MET A 311 0.26 -10.40 -6.00
C MET A 311 0.83 -10.24 -7.42
N TRP A 312 2.17 -10.21 -7.55
CA TRP A 312 2.87 -10.16 -8.84
C TRP A 312 3.51 -11.49 -9.22
N ASP A 313 4.22 -12.15 -8.31
CA ASP A 313 5.03 -13.34 -8.63
C ASP A 313 4.33 -14.69 -8.32
N ASP A 314 3.18 -14.69 -7.64
CA ASP A 314 2.27 -15.85 -7.54
C ASP A 314 0.81 -15.42 -7.75
N GLN A 315 0.58 -14.62 -8.75
CA GLN A 315 -0.65 -13.89 -9.03
C GLN A 315 -1.90 -14.77 -9.05
N ALA A 316 -1.84 -15.91 -9.71
CA ALA A 316 -3.00 -16.81 -9.86
C ALA A 316 -3.46 -17.39 -8.50
N VAL A 317 -2.52 -17.78 -7.64
CA VAL A 317 -2.84 -18.30 -6.30
C VAL A 317 -3.30 -17.16 -5.40
N TYR A 318 -2.62 -16.04 -5.44
CA TYR A 318 -2.93 -14.87 -4.64
C TYR A 318 -4.36 -14.39 -4.87
N PHE A 319 -4.71 -14.05 -6.11
CA PHE A 319 -6.04 -13.51 -6.42
C PHE A 319 -7.17 -14.53 -6.29
N ARG A 320 -6.92 -15.81 -6.57
CA ARG A 320 -7.91 -16.85 -6.29
C ARG A 320 -8.31 -16.85 -4.81
N ASN A 321 -7.34 -16.85 -3.90
CA ASN A 321 -7.59 -16.87 -2.46
C ASN A 321 -8.22 -15.56 -1.97
N LEU A 322 -7.70 -14.42 -2.41
CA LEU A 322 -8.25 -13.10 -2.05
C LEU A 322 -9.71 -12.98 -2.50
N LEU A 323 -10.02 -13.29 -3.76
CA LEU A 323 -11.38 -13.19 -4.28
C LEU A 323 -12.32 -14.20 -3.63
N GLN A 324 -11.84 -15.42 -3.30
CA GLN A 324 -12.63 -16.38 -2.55
C GLN A 324 -13.02 -15.84 -1.17
N PHE A 325 -12.10 -15.24 -0.46
CA PHE A 325 -12.37 -14.61 0.83
C PHE A 325 -13.34 -13.43 0.68
N LEU A 326 -13.09 -12.51 -0.25
CA LEU A 326 -13.93 -11.33 -0.47
C LEU A 326 -15.39 -11.68 -0.80
N LYS A 327 -15.63 -12.79 -1.50
CA LYS A 327 -17.00 -13.31 -1.76
C LYS A 327 -17.73 -13.75 -0.50
N THR A 328 -17.02 -14.02 0.58
CA THR A 328 -17.62 -14.45 1.86
C THR A 328 -17.82 -13.31 2.84
N CYS A 329 -17.31 -12.13 2.52
CA CYS A 329 -17.59 -10.89 3.19
C CYS A 329 -18.86 -10.28 2.62
#